data_a8cc6d552ec458ab3cef9b13649dc960
#
_entry.id   a8cc6d552ec458ab3cef9b13649dc960
#
_cell.length_a   1.000
_cell.length_b   1.000
_cell.length_c   1.000
_cell.angle_alpha   90.00
_cell.angle_beta   90.00
_cell.angle_gamma   90.00
#
_symmetry.space_group_name_H-M   'P 1'
#
loop_
_entity.id
_entity.type
_entity.pdbx_description
1 polymer ?
#
loop_
_entity_poly.entity_id
_entity_poly.type
_entity_poly.pdbx_seq_one_letter_code
_entity_poly.pdbx_strand_id
1 'polypeptide(L)'
;MYGKRILNLLWLAFIVGGIDLTAHTLQAEATLRDMTREVQRKVVKIYGAGGLRGLESYQSGSLISPNGHILTAWSYVLDSSVITVVLDDGRHFTAELAGADPRFGIALLKIEAEELPFFNLDEGVSVQPGERILSFSNLFGIAAGDEPASVLSGYVSAIAPLEARRSAFPSAYQGPVLIVDAIVNNPGAAGGILTDQAGNFVGLIGKELRSSRNDIWLNYALPVAEIKEPIEDLLAGRSRPIVDPQKEKPQTPLTLAHLGLVLVPDVLDKTPVYVERVERDSLAAAGNLQPDDLIMYVDGTLISSQDALVEKLSYMDRDQVVSLIVLRDKELIEITLNELK
;
A
#
# COMPACT_ATOMS: atom_id res chain seq x y z
N MET A 1 68.64 23.11 17.72
CA MET A 1 67.49 23.40 18.63
C MET A 1 66.16 23.60 17.91
N TYR A 2 66.12 23.61 16.57
CA TYR A 2 64.92 23.86 15.74
C TYR A 2 64.09 22.62 15.39
N GLY A 3 64.66 21.40 15.42
CA GLY A 3 63.97 20.19 15.01
C GLY A 3 62.90 19.65 15.97
N LYS A 4 63.02 19.88 17.24
CA LYS A 4 62.06 19.40 18.27
C LYS A 4 60.75 20.22 18.33
N ARG A 5 60.76 21.49 17.91
CA ARG A 5 59.53 22.31 17.89
C ARG A 5 58.62 22.04 16.70
N ILE A 6 59.16 21.63 15.58
CA ILE A 6 58.36 21.28 14.37
C ILE A 6 57.64 19.92 14.57
N LEU A 7 58.28 18.98 15.25
CA LEU A 7 57.69 17.66 15.51
C LEU A 7 56.51 17.74 16.46
N ASN A 8 56.57 18.63 17.48
CA ASN A 8 55.46 18.84 18.41
C ASN A 8 54.27 19.56 17.77
N LEU A 9 54.50 20.46 16.82
CA LEU A 9 53.42 21.15 16.08
C LEU A 9 52.69 20.18 15.13
N LEU A 10 53.41 19.25 14.48
CA LEU A 10 52.78 18.20 13.63
C LEU A 10 51.96 17.21 14.47
N TRP A 11 52.39 16.85 15.68
CA TRP A 11 51.61 16.00 16.60
C TRP A 11 50.34 16.68 17.10
N LEU A 12 50.41 17.98 17.42
CA LEU A 12 49.22 18.74 17.83
C LEU A 12 48.20 18.87 16.67
N ALA A 13 48.66 19.11 15.44
CA ALA A 13 47.79 19.20 14.27
C ALA A 13 47.09 17.86 13.96
N PHE A 14 47.74 16.71 14.19
CA PHE A 14 47.17 15.39 13.99
C PHE A 14 46.10 15.04 15.06
N ILE A 15 46.31 15.47 16.32
CA ILE A 15 45.34 15.24 17.40
C ILE A 15 44.11 16.15 17.22
N VAL A 16 44.26 17.39 16.85
CA VAL A 16 43.13 18.33 16.59
C VAL A 16 42.32 17.88 15.35
N GLY A 17 42.96 17.48 14.28
CA GLY A 17 42.28 16.96 13.10
C GLY A 17 41.53 15.63 13.33
N GLY A 18 42.06 14.77 14.21
CA GLY A 18 41.41 13.51 14.59
C GLY A 18 40.19 13.70 15.47
N ILE A 19 40.21 14.70 16.36
CA ILE A 19 39.09 15.02 17.24
C ILE A 19 37.93 15.64 16.49
N ASP A 20 38.17 16.50 15.51
CA ASP A 20 37.12 17.08 14.67
C ASP A 20 36.42 16.05 13.80
N LEU A 21 37.15 15.10 13.23
CA LEU A 21 36.57 14.06 12.40
C LEU A 21 35.66 13.10 13.21
N THR A 22 36.06 12.75 14.43
CA THR A 22 35.24 11.92 15.33
C THR A 22 34.02 12.65 15.87
N ALA A 23 34.13 13.95 16.16
CA ALA A 23 33.00 14.76 16.58
C ALA A 23 31.93 14.90 15.46
N HIS A 24 32.35 15.12 14.22
CA HIS A 24 31.43 15.20 13.08
C HIS A 24 30.71 13.88 12.81
N THR A 25 31.37 12.74 12.92
CA THR A 25 30.73 11.42 12.74
C THR A 25 29.73 11.13 13.85
N LEU A 26 30.07 11.38 15.11
CA LEU A 26 29.16 11.20 16.24
C LEU A 26 27.93 12.12 16.17
N GLN A 27 28.11 13.37 15.72
CA GLN A 27 27.00 14.30 15.54
C GLN A 27 26.07 13.90 14.39
N ALA A 28 26.63 13.40 13.29
CA ALA A 28 25.85 12.90 12.16
C ALA A 28 25.04 11.66 12.53
N GLU A 29 25.60 10.72 13.31
CA GLU A 29 24.90 9.54 13.81
C GLU A 29 23.78 9.90 14.79
N ALA A 30 24.01 10.84 15.71
CA ALA A 30 22.99 11.33 16.62
C ALA A 30 21.82 11.97 15.86
N THR A 31 22.11 12.77 14.86
CA THR A 31 21.11 13.42 13.99
C THR A 31 20.27 12.40 13.22
N LEU A 32 20.90 11.36 12.65
CA LEU A 32 20.17 10.30 11.93
C LEU A 32 19.24 9.51 12.87
N ARG A 33 19.70 9.21 14.08
CA ARG A 33 18.87 8.52 15.09
C ARG A 33 17.67 9.36 15.51
N ASP A 34 17.87 10.65 15.76
CA ASP A 34 16.81 11.55 16.20
C ASP A 34 15.79 11.76 15.09
N MET A 35 16.23 11.94 13.85
CA MET A 35 15.37 11.98 12.67
C MET A 35 14.58 10.68 12.50
N THR A 36 15.23 9.52 12.63
CA THR A 36 14.57 8.22 12.54
C THR A 36 13.42 8.10 13.56
N ARG A 37 13.66 8.50 14.80
CA ARG A 37 12.63 8.51 15.85
C ARG A 37 11.48 9.46 15.54
N GLU A 38 11.79 10.63 15.03
CA GLU A 38 10.77 11.61 14.63
C GLU A 38 9.87 11.06 13.49
N VAL A 39 10.47 10.39 12.53
CA VAL A 39 9.73 9.75 11.42
C VAL A 39 8.89 8.57 11.92
N GLN A 40 9.44 7.72 12.79
CA GLN A 40 8.72 6.56 13.35
C GLN A 40 7.42 6.98 14.05
N ARG A 41 7.40 8.11 14.74
CA ARG A 41 6.20 8.65 15.40
C ARG A 41 5.07 9.02 14.43
N LYS A 42 5.38 9.21 13.15
CA LYS A 42 4.42 9.53 12.08
C LYS A 42 3.93 8.28 11.34
N VAL A 43 4.52 7.11 11.60
CA VAL A 43 4.16 5.83 10.97
C VAL A 43 3.26 5.04 11.89
N VAL A 44 2.20 4.45 11.32
CA VAL A 44 1.21 3.68 12.07
C VAL A 44 1.13 2.25 11.57
N LYS A 45 0.70 1.36 12.45
CA LYS A 45 0.40 -0.04 12.16
C LYS A 45 -1.09 -0.19 12.00
N ILE A 46 -1.52 -0.83 10.91
CA ILE A 46 -2.94 -0.99 10.55
C ILE A 46 -3.26 -2.46 10.55
N TYR A 47 -4.32 -2.84 11.25
CA TYR A 47 -4.84 -4.19 11.36
C TYR A 47 -6.30 -4.21 10.89
N GLY A 48 -6.67 -5.22 10.11
CA GLY A 48 -8.01 -5.32 9.55
C GLY A 48 -8.36 -6.72 9.09
N ALA A 49 -8.98 -6.84 7.92
CA ALA A 49 -9.30 -8.13 7.33
C ALA A 49 -8.05 -8.93 6.99
N GLY A 50 -8.14 -10.23 7.09
CA GLY A 50 -7.04 -11.17 6.86
C GLY A 50 -6.96 -12.19 8.00
N GLY A 51 -5.84 -12.91 8.11
CA GLY A 51 -5.63 -13.95 9.13
C GLY A 51 -6.41 -15.23 8.87
N LEU A 52 -7.55 -15.17 8.21
CA LEU A 52 -8.27 -16.33 7.71
C LEU A 52 -7.68 -16.71 6.34
N ARG A 53 -7.40 -18.01 6.16
CA ARG A 53 -6.90 -18.57 4.89
C ARG A 53 -5.52 -18.04 4.44
N GLY A 54 -4.65 -17.61 5.38
CA GLY A 54 -3.25 -17.29 5.11
C GLY A 54 -3.01 -15.95 4.42
N LEU A 55 -4.00 -15.03 4.44
CA LEU A 55 -3.79 -13.64 4.08
C LEU A 55 -3.32 -12.87 5.33
N GLU A 56 -2.37 -11.97 5.14
CA GLU A 56 -1.92 -11.07 6.19
C GLU A 56 -3.04 -10.11 6.57
N SER A 57 -3.21 -9.89 7.88
CA SER A 57 -4.25 -8.98 8.42
C SER A 57 -3.69 -7.63 8.84
N TYR A 58 -2.53 -7.24 8.33
CA TYR A 58 -1.83 -6.02 8.72
C TYR A 58 -1.13 -5.34 7.55
N GLN A 59 -0.99 -4.04 7.65
CA GLN A 59 -0.22 -3.18 6.76
C GLN A 59 0.27 -1.93 7.49
N SER A 60 0.99 -1.08 6.81
CA SER A 60 1.49 0.19 7.32
C SER A 60 0.63 1.37 6.87
N GLY A 61 0.78 2.50 7.56
CA GLY A 61 0.24 3.78 7.15
C GLY A 61 1.07 4.93 7.70
N SER A 62 0.75 6.13 7.28
CA SER A 62 1.45 7.35 7.68
C SER A 62 0.46 8.46 8.02
N LEU A 63 0.64 9.10 9.16
CA LEU A 63 -0.10 10.29 9.55
C LEU A 63 0.25 11.45 8.61
N ILE A 64 -0.75 12.05 7.99
CA ILE A 64 -0.62 13.17 7.06
C ILE A 64 -1.36 14.43 7.51
N SER A 65 -1.97 14.37 8.69
CA SER A 65 -2.55 15.55 9.34
C SER A 65 -2.51 15.43 10.86
N PRO A 66 -2.51 16.55 11.59
CA PRO A 66 -2.54 16.54 13.05
C PRO A 66 -3.87 16.00 13.61
N ASN A 67 -4.90 15.93 12.79
CA ASN A 67 -6.26 15.51 13.17
C ASN A 67 -6.54 14.03 12.86
N GLY A 68 -5.51 13.21 12.57
CA GLY A 68 -5.66 11.77 12.45
C GLY A 68 -6.04 11.26 11.05
N HIS A 69 -5.73 11.99 9.97
CA HIS A 69 -5.76 11.42 8.63
C HIS A 69 -4.52 10.58 8.39
N ILE A 70 -4.72 9.38 7.86
CA ILE A 70 -3.66 8.39 7.60
C ILE A 70 -3.70 8.00 6.14
N LEU A 71 -2.57 8.18 5.46
CA LEU A 71 -2.33 7.67 4.12
C LEU A 71 -1.84 6.24 4.19
N THR A 72 -2.40 5.35 3.37
CA THR A 72 -2.01 3.95 3.28
C THR A 72 -2.25 3.38 1.89
N ALA A 73 -1.80 2.15 1.64
CA ALA A 73 -2.15 1.41 0.43
C ALA A 73 -3.61 0.91 0.50
N TRP A 74 -4.34 1.04 -0.60
CA TRP A 74 -5.67 0.44 -0.71
C TRP A 74 -5.55 -1.05 -0.96
N SER A 75 -5.84 -1.87 0.04
CA SER A 75 -5.71 -3.32 0.02
C SER A 75 -6.89 -3.99 0.73
N TYR A 76 -6.96 -5.31 0.62
CA TYR A 76 -7.97 -6.12 1.31
C TYR A 76 -7.90 -6.02 2.85
N VAL A 77 -6.78 -5.58 3.43
CA VAL A 77 -6.67 -5.35 4.88
C VAL A 77 -7.71 -4.35 5.36
N LEU A 78 -8.12 -3.42 4.49
CA LEU A 78 -9.13 -2.40 4.78
C LEU A 78 -10.56 -2.91 4.59
N ASP A 79 -10.77 -4.12 4.08
CA ASP A 79 -12.09 -4.75 3.88
C ASP A 79 -12.61 -5.40 5.17
N SER A 80 -12.59 -4.63 6.25
CA SER A 80 -13.04 -5.05 7.57
C SER A 80 -14.04 -4.05 8.12
N SER A 81 -15.06 -4.53 8.85
CA SER A 81 -15.96 -3.68 9.61
C SER A 81 -15.25 -2.92 10.75
N VAL A 82 -14.10 -3.42 11.19
CA VAL A 82 -13.26 -2.79 12.21
C VAL A 82 -11.84 -2.73 11.71
N ILE A 83 -11.36 -1.53 11.43
CA ILE A 83 -9.96 -1.26 11.11
C ILE A 83 -9.31 -0.70 12.37
N THR A 84 -8.29 -1.38 12.88
CA THR A 84 -7.53 -0.92 14.05
C THR A 84 -6.23 -0.27 13.62
N VAL A 85 -5.99 0.93 14.12
CA VAL A 85 -4.73 1.67 13.95
C VAL A 85 -4.00 1.71 15.28
N VAL A 86 -2.72 1.36 15.27
CA VAL A 86 -1.83 1.44 16.43
C VAL A 86 -0.74 2.46 16.16
N LEU A 87 -0.66 3.49 16.99
CA LEU A 87 0.37 4.53 16.91
C LEU A 87 1.71 4.03 17.45
N ASP A 88 2.76 4.82 17.25
CA ASP A 88 4.11 4.52 17.75
C ASP A 88 4.17 4.42 19.28
N ASP A 89 3.34 5.19 19.98
CA ASP A 89 3.22 5.18 21.44
C ASP A 89 2.30 4.08 22.02
N GLY A 90 1.83 3.17 21.17
CA GLY A 90 0.98 2.05 21.55
C GLY A 90 -0.51 2.38 21.71
N ARG A 91 -0.96 3.62 21.47
CA ARG A 91 -2.39 3.95 21.48
C ARG A 91 -3.10 3.27 20.32
N HIS A 92 -4.28 2.70 20.61
CA HIS A 92 -5.14 2.02 19.65
C HIS A 92 -6.34 2.88 19.30
N PHE A 93 -6.69 2.94 18.02
CA PHE A 93 -7.87 3.63 17.52
C PHE A 93 -8.62 2.75 16.54
N THR A 94 -9.94 2.87 16.52
CA THR A 94 -10.74 2.40 15.39
C THR A 94 -10.68 3.46 14.31
N ALA A 95 -10.35 3.06 13.09
CA ALA A 95 -10.29 3.95 11.94
C ALA A 95 -11.49 3.74 11.03
N GLU A 96 -11.90 4.82 10.38
CA GLU A 96 -12.89 4.81 9.30
C GLU A 96 -12.18 5.01 7.97
N LEU A 97 -12.68 4.38 6.91
CA LEU A 97 -12.22 4.63 5.55
C LEU A 97 -12.81 5.95 5.07
N ALA A 98 -12.01 7.01 5.05
CA ALA A 98 -12.42 8.33 4.59
C ALA A 98 -12.51 8.42 3.05
N GLY A 99 -11.74 7.60 2.34
CA GLY A 99 -11.78 7.52 0.88
C GLY A 99 -10.68 6.65 0.30
N ALA A 100 -10.80 6.34 -0.98
CA ALA A 100 -9.77 5.59 -1.72
C ALA A 100 -9.66 6.08 -3.16
N ASP A 101 -8.47 5.98 -3.75
CA ASP A 101 -8.23 6.13 -5.18
C ASP A 101 -7.64 4.83 -5.75
N PRO A 102 -8.47 3.98 -6.36
CA PRO A 102 -8.05 2.70 -6.90
C PRO A 102 -7.04 2.80 -8.03
N ARG A 103 -7.02 3.93 -8.76
CA ARG A 103 -6.09 4.14 -9.88
C ARG A 103 -4.64 4.16 -9.39
N PHE A 104 -4.41 4.75 -8.23
CA PHE A 104 -3.09 4.78 -7.57
C PHE A 104 -2.94 3.66 -6.54
N GLY A 105 -4.02 2.99 -6.16
CA GLY A 105 -4.02 1.97 -5.11
C GLY A 105 -3.72 2.57 -3.74
N ILE A 106 -4.22 3.78 -3.46
CA ILE A 106 -4.07 4.50 -2.18
C ILE A 106 -5.41 4.61 -1.46
N ALA A 107 -5.36 4.72 -0.14
CA ALA A 107 -6.52 4.95 0.71
C ALA A 107 -6.20 5.97 1.81
N LEU A 108 -7.24 6.68 2.23
CA LEU A 108 -7.21 7.60 3.34
C LEU A 108 -8.08 7.04 4.47
N LEU A 109 -7.48 6.85 5.65
CA LEU A 109 -8.20 6.52 6.87
C LEU A 109 -8.30 7.74 7.77
N LYS A 110 -9.28 7.72 8.68
CA LYS A 110 -9.49 8.73 9.71
C LYS A 110 -9.60 8.06 11.07
N ILE A 111 -8.85 8.58 12.04
CA ILE A 111 -8.97 8.24 13.46
C ILE A 111 -9.35 9.49 14.26
N GLU A 112 -10.07 9.31 15.37
CA GLU A 112 -10.45 10.39 16.27
C GLU A 112 -9.30 10.68 17.25
N ALA A 113 -8.35 11.49 16.79
CA ALA A 113 -7.19 11.95 17.57
C ALA A 113 -6.75 13.33 17.06
N GLU A 114 -6.11 14.09 17.94
CA GLU A 114 -5.63 15.44 17.68
C GLU A 114 -4.16 15.59 18.10
N GLU A 115 -3.53 16.67 17.66
CA GLU A 115 -2.13 17.02 17.98
C GLU A 115 -1.12 15.91 17.65
N LEU A 116 -1.39 15.16 16.59
CA LEU A 116 -0.54 14.07 16.15
C LEU A 116 0.66 14.60 15.34
N PRO A 117 1.84 13.99 15.46
CA PRO A 117 2.93 14.22 14.52
C PRO A 117 2.53 13.69 13.14
N PHE A 118 2.82 14.45 12.09
CA PHE A 118 2.39 14.09 10.73
C PHE A 118 3.43 14.52 9.69
N PHE A 119 3.30 13.96 8.47
CA PHE A 119 4.03 14.43 7.30
C PHE A 119 3.26 15.56 6.63
N ASN A 120 3.94 16.69 6.44
CA ASN A 120 3.44 17.74 5.58
C ASN A 120 3.76 17.37 4.13
N LEU A 121 2.74 17.04 3.32
CA LEU A 121 2.93 16.66 1.92
C LEU A 121 3.42 17.82 1.03
N ASP A 122 3.23 19.07 1.47
CA ASP A 122 3.77 20.25 0.78
C ASP A 122 5.29 20.33 0.88
N GLU A 123 5.87 19.71 1.89
CA GLU A 123 7.31 19.59 2.13
C GLU A 123 7.89 18.29 1.53
N GLY A 124 7.09 17.53 0.79
CA GLY A 124 7.53 16.32 0.10
C GLY A 124 8.60 16.62 -0.95
N VAL A 125 9.58 15.73 -1.05
CA VAL A 125 10.75 15.93 -1.92
C VAL A 125 10.82 14.89 -3.02
N SER A 126 11.29 15.33 -4.18
CA SER A 126 11.62 14.42 -5.29
C SER A 126 13.08 13.98 -5.17
N VAL A 127 13.33 12.73 -5.47
CA VAL A 127 14.65 12.09 -5.44
C VAL A 127 15.06 11.59 -6.82
N GLN A 128 16.36 11.40 -7.02
CA GLN A 128 16.95 10.91 -8.26
C GLN A 128 17.59 9.52 -8.07
N PRO A 129 17.80 8.75 -9.14
CA PRO A 129 18.57 7.51 -9.06
C PRO A 129 19.96 7.74 -8.46
N GLY A 130 20.35 6.87 -7.53
CA GLY A 130 21.60 6.97 -6.76
C GLY A 130 21.45 7.72 -5.42
N GLU A 131 20.32 8.36 -5.14
CA GLU A 131 20.08 9.01 -3.85
C GLU A 131 19.68 7.98 -2.77
N ARG A 132 20.15 8.22 -1.57
CA ARG A 132 19.88 7.38 -0.40
C ARG A 132 18.51 7.68 0.17
N ILE A 133 17.78 6.61 0.49
CA ILE A 133 16.46 6.67 1.11
C ILE A 133 16.40 5.81 2.37
N LEU A 134 15.42 6.12 3.22
CA LEU A 134 15.02 5.28 4.34
C LEU A 134 13.58 4.84 4.13
N SER A 135 13.31 3.57 4.40
CA SER A 135 11.98 2.96 4.33
C SER A 135 11.47 2.69 5.74
N PHE A 136 10.25 3.09 6.03
CA PHE A 136 9.58 2.89 7.32
C PHE A 136 8.29 2.12 7.14
N SER A 137 8.16 0.99 7.82
CA SER A 137 6.97 0.12 7.72
C SER A 137 6.89 -0.86 8.88
N ASN A 138 5.73 -1.50 9.06
CA ASN A 138 5.57 -2.64 9.98
C ASN A 138 6.00 -3.93 9.28
N LEU A 139 7.31 -4.05 9.05
CA LEU A 139 7.94 -5.15 8.35
C LEU A 139 7.59 -6.49 9.01
N PHE A 140 6.95 -7.42 8.28
CA PHE A 140 6.53 -8.73 8.77
C PHE A 140 5.62 -8.72 10.01
N GLY A 141 4.95 -7.59 10.31
CA GLY A 141 4.11 -7.47 11.50
C GLY A 141 4.87 -7.58 12.81
N ILE A 142 6.17 -7.22 12.82
CA ILE A 142 7.02 -7.32 14.02
C ILE A 142 6.53 -6.38 15.12
N ALA A 143 6.11 -5.17 14.75
CA ALA A 143 5.58 -4.21 15.68
C ALA A 143 4.07 -4.43 15.88
N ALA A 144 3.67 -4.93 17.03
CA ALA A 144 2.28 -5.24 17.38
C ALA A 144 1.69 -4.29 18.44
N GLY A 145 2.51 -3.61 19.23
CA GLY A 145 2.13 -2.69 20.29
C GLY A 145 2.82 -1.34 20.15
N ASP A 146 3.60 -0.97 21.15
CA ASP A 146 4.40 0.26 21.22
C ASP A 146 5.80 0.12 20.57
N GLU A 147 6.09 -1.03 19.94
CA GLU A 147 7.32 -1.16 19.19
C GLU A 147 7.30 -0.20 17.99
N PRO A 148 8.40 0.50 17.74
CA PRO A 148 8.50 1.42 16.61
C PRO A 148 8.48 0.66 15.27
N ALA A 149 8.02 1.33 14.23
CA ALA A 149 8.09 0.82 12.86
C ALA A 149 9.54 0.47 12.48
N SER A 150 9.71 -0.60 11.71
CA SER A 150 11.00 -1.02 11.18
C SER A 150 11.57 0.00 10.21
N VAL A 151 12.89 0.13 10.18
CA VAL A 151 13.63 1.05 9.28
C VAL A 151 14.61 0.26 8.43
N LEU A 152 14.55 0.46 7.12
CA LEU A 152 15.52 -0.06 6.17
C LEU A 152 16.20 1.10 5.45
N SER A 153 17.49 0.97 5.17
CA SER A 153 18.23 1.93 4.35
C SER A 153 18.50 1.34 2.97
N GLY A 154 18.34 2.14 1.94
CA GLY A 154 18.61 1.78 0.57
C GLY A 154 18.85 2.98 -0.32
N TYR A 155 18.82 2.74 -1.63
CA TYR A 155 19.01 3.74 -2.66
C TYR A 155 17.87 3.67 -3.68
N VAL A 156 17.58 4.78 -4.32
CA VAL A 156 16.77 4.78 -5.53
C VAL A 156 17.60 4.20 -6.68
N SER A 157 17.21 3.02 -7.14
CA SER A 157 17.91 2.32 -8.24
C SER A 157 17.52 2.87 -9.61
N ALA A 158 16.24 3.24 -9.77
CA ALA A 158 15.69 3.77 -11.02
C ALA A 158 14.38 4.52 -10.78
N ILE A 159 13.98 5.34 -11.73
CA ILE A 159 12.62 5.86 -11.88
C ILE A 159 12.10 5.33 -13.21
N ALA A 160 10.99 4.58 -13.19
CA ALA A 160 10.47 3.92 -14.38
C ALA A 160 8.93 3.79 -14.30
N PRO A 161 8.24 3.66 -15.45
CA PRO A 161 6.83 3.31 -15.46
C PRO A 161 6.61 1.96 -14.74
N LEU A 162 5.50 1.85 -14.00
CA LEU A 162 5.14 0.63 -13.27
C LEU A 162 4.56 -0.40 -14.24
N GLU A 163 5.40 -1.25 -14.78
CA GLU A 163 4.98 -2.42 -15.57
C GLU A 163 4.86 -3.65 -14.67
N ALA A 164 3.78 -3.72 -13.92
CA ALA A 164 3.59 -4.72 -12.89
C ALA A 164 2.20 -5.35 -12.95
N ARG A 165 2.10 -6.53 -12.35
CA ARG A 165 0.86 -7.29 -12.27
C ARG A 165 0.71 -7.98 -10.91
N ARG A 166 -0.53 -8.24 -10.54
CA ARG A 166 -0.87 -9.18 -9.47
C ARG A 166 -1.62 -10.33 -10.14
N SER A 167 -1.04 -11.54 -10.10
CA SER A 167 -1.52 -12.67 -10.90
C SER A 167 -1.64 -12.28 -12.40
N ALA A 168 -2.79 -12.43 -13.03
CA ALA A 168 -3.00 -12.09 -14.45
C ALA A 168 -3.29 -10.61 -14.71
N PHE A 169 -3.59 -9.81 -13.65
CA PHE A 169 -4.06 -8.43 -13.84
C PHE A 169 -2.94 -7.40 -13.76
N PRO A 170 -2.83 -6.53 -14.77
CA PRO A 170 -1.91 -5.41 -14.71
C PRO A 170 -2.29 -4.46 -13.58
N SER A 171 -1.29 -3.75 -13.03
CA SER A 171 -1.53 -2.64 -12.12
C SER A 171 -2.37 -1.56 -12.80
N ALA A 172 -3.35 -1.00 -12.08
CA ALA A 172 -4.13 0.13 -12.57
C ALA A 172 -3.26 1.38 -12.78
N TYR A 173 -2.29 1.61 -11.87
CA TYR A 173 -1.27 2.64 -12.04
C TYR A 173 -0.14 2.13 -12.94
N GLN A 174 0.21 2.90 -13.95
CA GLN A 174 1.29 2.62 -14.90
C GLN A 174 2.26 3.81 -15.04
N GLY A 175 2.09 4.83 -14.21
CA GLY A 175 2.97 6.00 -14.17
C GLY A 175 4.35 5.70 -13.55
N PRO A 176 5.18 6.75 -13.39
CA PRO A 176 6.52 6.61 -12.84
C PRO A 176 6.50 6.16 -11.36
N VAL A 177 7.37 5.23 -11.00
CA VAL A 177 7.61 4.77 -9.64
C VAL A 177 9.10 4.80 -9.31
N LEU A 178 9.42 4.92 -8.03
CA LEU A 178 10.76 4.76 -7.51
C LEU A 178 11.03 3.26 -7.34
N ILE A 179 11.97 2.71 -8.09
CA ILE A 179 12.50 1.38 -7.88
C ILE A 179 13.67 1.49 -6.89
N VAL A 180 13.60 0.71 -5.82
CA VAL A 180 14.58 0.80 -4.72
C VAL A 180 15.24 -0.56 -4.45
N ASP A 181 16.41 -0.55 -3.84
CA ASP A 181 17.14 -1.76 -3.43
C ASP A 181 16.79 -2.19 -1.98
N ALA A 182 16.06 -1.36 -1.24
CA ALA A 182 15.50 -1.76 0.04
C ALA A 182 14.38 -2.80 -0.15
N ILE A 183 14.32 -3.81 0.72
CA ILE A 183 13.29 -4.87 0.65
C ILE A 183 11.96 -4.33 1.18
N VAL A 184 11.13 -3.82 0.28
CA VAL A 184 9.80 -3.24 0.62
C VAL A 184 8.63 -4.04 0.06
N ASN A 185 8.87 -5.15 -0.61
CA ASN A 185 7.85 -6.06 -1.16
C ASN A 185 7.58 -7.23 -0.18
N ASN A 186 7.23 -6.92 1.03
CA ASN A 186 7.00 -7.91 2.09
C ASN A 186 5.69 -7.64 2.82
N PRO A 187 5.12 -8.64 3.50
CA PRO A 187 3.95 -8.47 4.34
C PRO A 187 4.13 -7.32 5.35
N GLY A 188 3.16 -6.42 5.39
CA GLY A 188 3.16 -5.28 6.28
C GLY A 188 3.83 -4.02 5.75
N ALA A 189 4.64 -4.10 4.68
CA ALA A 189 5.31 -2.91 4.13
C ALA A 189 4.37 -2.00 3.32
N ALA A 190 3.35 -2.55 2.68
CA ALA A 190 2.38 -1.79 1.90
C ALA A 190 1.78 -0.64 2.72
N GLY A 191 1.74 0.57 2.17
CA GLY A 191 1.30 1.78 2.86
C GLY A 191 2.34 2.42 3.79
N GLY A 192 3.51 1.81 3.96
CA GLY A 192 4.67 2.45 4.57
C GLY A 192 5.25 3.55 3.69
N ILE A 193 6.30 4.20 4.14
CA ILE A 193 6.86 5.36 3.45
C ILE A 193 8.34 5.22 3.12
N LEU A 194 8.74 5.97 2.11
CA LEU A 194 10.13 6.34 1.87
C LEU A 194 10.36 7.79 2.31
N THR A 195 11.50 8.03 2.96
CA THR A 195 12.00 9.38 3.25
C THR A 195 13.40 9.57 2.68
N ASP A 196 13.82 10.81 2.52
CA ASP A 196 15.22 11.17 2.37
C ASP A 196 15.97 11.04 3.71
N GLN A 197 17.23 11.40 3.73
CA GLN A 197 18.07 11.37 4.94
C GLN A 197 17.72 12.48 5.96
N ALA A 198 16.93 13.47 5.58
CA ALA A 198 16.42 14.52 6.46
C ALA A 198 15.04 14.17 7.07
N GLY A 199 14.43 13.05 6.65
CA GLY A 199 13.11 12.61 7.11
C GLY A 199 11.94 13.22 6.34
N ASN A 200 12.20 13.87 5.18
CA ASN A 200 11.15 14.40 4.33
C ASN A 200 10.47 13.27 3.56
N PHE A 201 9.16 13.40 3.34
CA PHE A 201 8.35 12.42 2.62
C PHE A 201 8.77 12.36 1.15
N VAL A 202 9.19 11.19 0.67
CA VAL A 202 9.61 10.92 -0.70
C VAL A 202 8.53 10.18 -1.48
N GLY A 203 7.90 9.18 -0.86
CA GLY A 203 6.88 8.38 -1.52
C GLY A 203 6.24 7.32 -0.64
N LEU A 204 5.13 6.76 -1.12
CA LEU A 204 4.36 5.70 -0.48
C LEU A 204 4.80 4.33 -1.01
N ILE A 205 5.11 3.41 -0.12
CA ILE A 205 5.43 2.02 -0.47
C ILE A 205 4.17 1.36 -1.04
N GLY A 206 4.30 0.82 -2.24
CA GLY A 206 3.21 0.14 -2.95
C GLY A 206 2.89 -1.25 -2.40
N LYS A 207 1.88 -1.88 -2.98
CA LYS A 207 1.49 -3.27 -2.68
C LYS A 207 2.48 -4.24 -3.28
N GLU A 208 2.44 -5.51 -2.85
CA GLU A 208 3.24 -6.57 -3.43
C GLU A 208 2.80 -6.86 -4.87
N LEU A 209 3.61 -6.43 -5.83
CA LEU A 209 3.41 -6.66 -7.25
C LEU A 209 4.63 -7.33 -7.87
N ARG A 210 4.40 -8.06 -8.96
CA ARG A 210 5.45 -8.65 -9.77
C ARG A 210 5.60 -7.91 -11.09
N SER A 211 6.83 -7.82 -11.58
CA SER A 211 7.10 -7.30 -12.91
C SER A 211 6.33 -8.10 -13.98
N SER A 212 5.65 -7.42 -14.88
CA SER A 212 4.95 -8.06 -15.99
C SER A 212 5.89 -8.74 -16.99
N ARG A 213 7.19 -8.35 -17.00
CA ARG A 213 8.20 -8.84 -17.95
C ARG A 213 8.86 -10.13 -17.50
N ASN A 214 9.18 -10.27 -16.20
CA ASN A 214 10.04 -11.35 -15.71
C ASN A 214 9.55 -11.99 -14.41
N ASP A 215 8.36 -11.62 -13.96
CA ASP A 215 7.69 -12.17 -12.78
C ASP A 215 8.45 -12.01 -11.44
N ILE A 216 9.44 -11.12 -11.41
CA ILE A 216 10.20 -10.80 -10.18
C ILE A 216 9.39 -9.84 -9.32
N TRP A 217 9.40 -10.02 -8.01
CA TRP A 217 8.82 -9.10 -7.05
C TRP A 217 9.50 -7.73 -7.12
N LEU A 218 8.69 -6.67 -7.17
CA LEU A 218 9.18 -5.31 -7.29
C LEU A 218 9.28 -4.64 -5.92
N ASN A 219 10.45 -4.07 -5.63
CA ASN A 219 10.61 -3.11 -4.54
C ASN A 219 10.37 -1.71 -5.11
N TYR A 220 9.22 -1.12 -4.84
CA TYR A 220 8.84 0.16 -5.41
C TYR A 220 8.03 1.04 -4.47
N ALA A 221 8.03 2.33 -4.73
CA ALA A 221 7.16 3.30 -4.09
C ALA A 221 6.60 4.29 -5.12
N LEU A 222 5.40 4.79 -4.83
CA LEU A 222 4.75 5.86 -5.57
C LEU A 222 5.37 7.19 -5.13
N PRO A 223 5.98 7.98 -6.03
CA PRO A 223 6.55 9.28 -5.67
C PRO A 223 5.48 10.23 -5.11
N VAL A 224 5.84 11.07 -4.16
CA VAL A 224 4.92 12.07 -3.59
C VAL A 224 4.34 12.97 -4.69
N ALA A 225 5.11 13.34 -5.70
CA ALA A 225 4.66 14.17 -6.82
C ALA A 225 3.49 13.56 -7.60
N GLU A 226 3.40 12.22 -7.67
CA GLU A 226 2.34 11.50 -8.40
C GLU A 226 1.06 11.36 -7.57
N ILE A 227 1.17 11.31 -6.24
CA ILE A 227 0.06 10.99 -5.35
C ILE A 227 -0.49 12.21 -4.59
N LYS A 228 0.17 13.36 -4.64
CA LYS A 228 -0.22 14.56 -3.90
C LYS A 228 -1.63 15.04 -4.27
N GLU A 229 -1.88 15.27 -5.56
CA GLU A 229 -3.20 15.69 -6.03
C GLU A 229 -4.31 14.68 -5.70
N PRO A 230 -4.15 13.36 -5.95
CA PRO A 230 -5.09 12.35 -5.48
C PRO A 230 -5.38 12.39 -3.97
N ILE A 231 -4.35 12.61 -3.13
CA ILE A 231 -4.53 12.71 -1.67
C ILE A 231 -5.32 13.98 -1.30
N GLU A 232 -5.03 15.11 -1.93
CA GLU A 232 -5.78 16.36 -1.72
C GLU A 232 -7.26 16.20 -2.12
N ASP A 233 -7.55 15.45 -3.19
CA ASP A 233 -8.90 15.10 -3.59
C ASP A 233 -9.61 14.28 -2.50
N LEU A 234 -8.93 13.26 -1.96
CA LEU A 234 -9.48 12.43 -0.89
C LEU A 234 -9.72 13.23 0.40
N LEU A 235 -8.79 14.10 0.79
CA LEU A 235 -8.93 14.99 1.96
C LEU A 235 -10.11 15.95 1.82
N ALA A 236 -10.41 16.37 0.59
CA ALA A 236 -11.56 17.22 0.29
C ALA A 236 -12.88 16.44 0.11
N GLY A 237 -12.89 15.12 0.38
CA GLY A 237 -14.06 14.26 0.19
C GLY A 237 -14.42 13.99 -1.27
N ARG A 238 -13.53 14.33 -2.20
CA ARG A 238 -13.70 14.04 -3.63
C ARG A 238 -13.18 12.65 -3.95
N SER A 239 -13.89 11.63 -3.48
CA SER A 239 -13.58 10.23 -3.86
C SER A 239 -13.91 10.04 -5.35
N ARG A 240 -12.92 9.56 -6.11
CA ARG A 240 -13.17 9.21 -7.51
C ARG A 240 -13.66 7.77 -7.56
N PRO A 241 -14.82 7.49 -8.18
CA PRO A 241 -15.37 6.13 -8.23
C PRO A 241 -14.40 5.18 -8.94
N ILE A 242 -14.45 3.90 -8.54
CA ILE A 242 -13.68 2.79 -9.12
C ILE A 242 -14.01 2.63 -10.61
N VAL A 243 -15.20 3.05 -11.01
CA VAL A 243 -15.69 3.03 -12.40
C VAL A 243 -15.67 4.45 -12.92
N ASP A 244 -15.13 4.64 -14.14
CA ASP A 244 -15.16 5.92 -14.84
C ASP A 244 -16.61 6.43 -14.91
N PRO A 245 -16.93 7.61 -14.28
CA PRO A 245 -18.30 8.15 -14.30
C PRO A 245 -18.81 8.45 -15.73
N GLN A 246 -17.90 8.53 -16.71
CA GLN A 246 -18.25 8.72 -18.12
C GLN A 246 -18.55 7.40 -18.83
N LYS A 247 -18.28 6.25 -18.20
CA LYS A 247 -18.63 4.95 -18.78
C LYS A 247 -20.12 4.73 -18.60
N GLU A 248 -20.89 4.90 -19.69
CA GLU A 248 -22.31 4.58 -19.72
C GLU A 248 -22.51 3.09 -19.42
N LYS A 249 -23.55 2.77 -18.64
CA LYS A 249 -23.93 1.36 -18.43
C LYS A 249 -24.40 0.77 -19.76
N PRO A 250 -23.95 -0.43 -20.10
CA PRO A 250 -24.40 -1.09 -21.33
C PRO A 250 -25.91 -1.31 -21.30
N GLN A 251 -26.51 -1.44 -22.48
CA GLN A 251 -27.95 -1.73 -22.60
C GLN A 251 -28.34 -3.07 -21.98
N THR A 252 -27.39 -4.02 -21.99
CA THR A 252 -27.55 -5.37 -21.44
C THR A 252 -26.47 -5.61 -20.35
N PRO A 253 -26.64 -5.02 -19.13
CA PRO A 253 -25.63 -5.18 -18.07
C PRO A 253 -25.55 -6.62 -17.60
N LEU A 254 -24.35 -7.04 -17.25
CA LEU A 254 -24.08 -8.33 -16.64
C LEU A 254 -24.65 -8.35 -15.21
N THR A 255 -25.23 -9.49 -14.81
CA THR A 255 -25.81 -9.67 -13.49
C THR A 255 -25.39 -11.01 -12.87
N LEU A 256 -25.51 -11.14 -11.55
CA LEU A 256 -25.26 -12.41 -10.87
C LEU A 256 -26.12 -13.55 -11.42
N ALA A 257 -27.40 -13.25 -11.69
CA ALA A 257 -28.33 -14.23 -12.29
C ALA A 257 -27.86 -14.69 -13.67
N HIS A 258 -27.32 -13.78 -14.50
CA HIS A 258 -26.78 -14.12 -15.81
C HIS A 258 -25.51 -14.99 -15.70
N LEU A 259 -24.69 -14.75 -14.70
CA LEU A 259 -23.53 -15.61 -14.41
C LEU A 259 -23.95 -16.96 -13.83
N GLY A 260 -25.16 -17.08 -13.28
CA GLY A 260 -25.65 -18.25 -12.54
C GLY A 260 -25.00 -18.36 -11.15
N LEU A 261 -24.74 -17.22 -10.51
CA LEU A 261 -24.15 -17.13 -9.18
C LEU A 261 -25.19 -16.76 -8.13
N VAL A 262 -25.20 -17.50 -7.04
CA VAL A 262 -25.88 -17.18 -5.79
C VAL A 262 -24.82 -16.94 -4.73
N LEU A 263 -24.84 -15.78 -4.12
CA LEU A 263 -23.92 -15.40 -3.05
C LEU A 263 -24.55 -15.70 -1.70
N VAL A 264 -23.72 -15.84 -0.66
CA VAL A 264 -24.20 -15.92 0.73
C VAL A 264 -25.04 -14.68 1.07
N PRO A 265 -26.03 -14.80 2.00
CA PRO A 265 -26.87 -13.66 2.35
C PRO A 265 -26.05 -12.44 2.82
N ASP A 266 -26.40 -11.28 2.31
CA ASP A 266 -25.80 -10.01 2.69
C ASP A 266 -26.38 -9.52 4.02
N VAL A 267 -25.71 -9.88 5.14
CA VAL A 267 -26.18 -9.60 6.50
C VAL A 267 -25.30 -8.60 7.27
N LEU A 268 -24.17 -8.20 6.70
CA LEU A 268 -23.22 -7.26 7.28
C LEU A 268 -22.99 -6.11 6.30
N ASP A 269 -22.69 -4.92 6.80
CA ASP A 269 -22.39 -3.73 5.97
C ASP A 269 -21.32 -3.97 4.89
N LYS A 270 -20.46 -4.96 5.10
CA LYS A 270 -19.46 -5.43 4.12
C LYS A 270 -19.38 -6.96 4.16
N THR A 271 -20.42 -7.64 3.68
CA THR A 271 -20.38 -9.09 3.53
C THR A 271 -19.41 -9.49 2.43
N PRO A 272 -18.37 -10.30 2.73
CA PRO A 272 -17.47 -10.80 1.71
C PRO A 272 -18.21 -11.59 0.62
N VAL A 273 -17.69 -11.57 -0.59
CA VAL A 273 -18.36 -12.12 -1.78
C VAL A 273 -18.11 -13.62 -1.89
N TYR A 274 -18.66 -14.39 -0.95
CA TYR A 274 -18.63 -15.84 -1.01
C TYR A 274 -19.72 -16.38 -1.92
N VAL A 275 -19.35 -17.34 -2.75
CA VAL A 275 -20.28 -18.12 -3.57
C VAL A 275 -21.00 -19.15 -2.69
N GLU A 276 -22.29 -19.02 -2.54
CA GLU A 276 -23.11 -20.01 -1.84
C GLU A 276 -23.43 -21.19 -2.77
N ARG A 277 -23.81 -20.88 -4.03
CA ARG A 277 -24.23 -21.86 -5.02
C ARG A 277 -23.95 -21.40 -6.42
N VAL A 278 -23.57 -22.34 -7.27
CA VAL A 278 -23.42 -22.15 -8.72
C VAL A 278 -24.58 -22.91 -9.42
N GLU A 279 -25.28 -22.22 -10.31
CA GLU A 279 -26.37 -22.82 -11.09
C GLU A 279 -25.80 -23.76 -12.16
N ARG A 280 -26.50 -24.86 -12.40
CA ARG A 280 -26.12 -25.81 -13.46
C ARG A 280 -26.26 -25.14 -14.84
N ASP A 281 -25.40 -25.52 -15.75
CA ASP A 281 -25.41 -25.04 -17.16
C ASP A 281 -25.29 -23.50 -17.27
N SER A 282 -24.60 -22.87 -16.28
CA SER A 282 -24.33 -21.44 -16.24
C SER A 282 -22.91 -21.09 -16.64
N LEU A 283 -22.65 -19.79 -16.89
CA LEU A 283 -21.29 -19.26 -17.15
C LEU A 283 -20.36 -19.57 -15.99
N ALA A 284 -20.81 -19.42 -14.76
CA ALA A 284 -20.04 -19.72 -13.56
C ALA A 284 -19.69 -21.22 -13.47
N ALA A 285 -20.63 -22.11 -13.81
CA ALA A 285 -20.38 -23.56 -13.85
C ALA A 285 -19.37 -23.93 -14.96
N ALA A 286 -19.52 -23.33 -16.16
CA ALA A 286 -18.58 -23.54 -17.26
C ALA A 286 -17.16 -23.04 -16.93
N GLY A 287 -17.04 -21.96 -16.15
CA GLY A 287 -15.78 -21.43 -15.65
C GLY A 287 -15.23 -22.19 -14.44
N ASN A 288 -15.90 -23.24 -13.96
CA ASN A 288 -15.49 -24.04 -12.79
C ASN A 288 -15.48 -23.25 -11.46
N LEU A 289 -16.38 -22.26 -11.32
CA LEU A 289 -16.67 -21.68 -10.01
C LEU A 289 -17.32 -22.72 -9.10
N GLN A 290 -17.02 -22.66 -7.81
CA GLN A 290 -17.49 -23.62 -6.82
C GLN A 290 -18.11 -22.91 -5.61
N PRO A 291 -19.01 -23.57 -4.87
CA PRO A 291 -19.40 -23.09 -3.55
C PRO A 291 -18.16 -22.86 -2.65
N ASP A 292 -18.25 -21.91 -1.75
CA ASP A 292 -17.17 -21.43 -0.85
C ASP A 292 -16.02 -20.67 -1.54
N ASP A 293 -16.05 -20.46 -2.86
CA ASP A 293 -15.12 -19.51 -3.49
C ASP A 293 -15.39 -18.10 -2.98
N LEU A 294 -14.32 -17.39 -2.60
CA LEU A 294 -14.37 -15.97 -2.30
C LEU A 294 -13.92 -15.17 -3.54
N ILE A 295 -14.82 -14.42 -4.15
CA ILE A 295 -14.49 -13.56 -5.27
C ILE A 295 -13.70 -12.36 -4.77
N MET A 296 -12.44 -12.26 -5.17
CA MET A 296 -11.51 -11.22 -4.74
C MET A 296 -11.37 -10.11 -5.79
N TYR A 297 -11.38 -10.45 -7.07
CA TYR A 297 -11.21 -9.48 -8.16
C TYR A 297 -12.11 -9.81 -9.35
N VAL A 298 -12.57 -8.75 -10.01
CA VAL A 298 -13.26 -8.81 -11.30
C VAL A 298 -12.55 -7.89 -12.29
N ASP A 299 -12.00 -8.41 -13.38
CA ASP A 299 -11.18 -7.67 -14.35
C ASP A 299 -10.14 -6.76 -13.68
N GLY A 300 -9.37 -7.32 -12.75
CA GLY A 300 -8.33 -6.61 -12.01
C GLY A 300 -8.81 -5.62 -10.95
N THR A 301 -10.12 -5.40 -10.81
CA THR A 301 -10.71 -4.56 -9.78
C THR A 301 -10.92 -5.38 -8.51
N LEU A 302 -10.37 -4.94 -7.37
CA LEU A 302 -10.63 -5.53 -6.06
C LEU A 302 -12.11 -5.37 -5.70
N ILE A 303 -12.74 -6.45 -5.29
CA ILE A 303 -14.14 -6.49 -4.86
C ILE A 303 -14.20 -6.63 -3.34
N SER A 304 -14.66 -5.60 -2.66
CA SER A 304 -14.67 -5.50 -1.20
C SER A 304 -16.00 -5.87 -0.54
N SER A 305 -17.08 -5.92 -1.34
CA SER A 305 -18.43 -6.22 -0.85
C SER A 305 -19.29 -6.76 -1.99
N GLN A 306 -20.46 -7.30 -1.63
CA GLN A 306 -21.45 -7.75 -2.63
C GLN A 306 -21.98 -6.59 -3.47
N ASP A 307 -22.21 -5.42 -2.87
CA ASP A 307 -22.61 -4.21 -3.60
C ASP A 307 -21.55 -3.78 -4.61
N ALA A 308 -20.27 -3.81 -4.23
CA ALA A 308 -19.18 -3.51 -5.14
C ALA A 308 -19.11 -4.48 -6.32
N LEU A 309 -19.39 -5.77 -6.10
CA LEU A 309 -19.52 -6.74 -7.19
C LEU A 309 -20.67 -6.41 -8.13
N VAL A 310 -21.88 -6.18 -7.58
CA VAL A 310 -23.07 -5.86 -8.37
C VAL A 310 -22.86 -4.58 -9.16
N GLU A 311 -22.30 -3.55 -8.54
CA GLU A 311 -21.97 -2.29 -9.21
C GLU A 311 -20.97 -2.54 -10.35
N LYS A 312 -19.86 -3.24 -10.11
CA LYS A 312 -18.86 -3.56 -11.15
C LYS A 312 -19.47 -4.30 -12.32
N LEU A 313 -20.28 -5.34 -12.06
CA LEU A 313 -20.96 -6.11 -13.12
C LEU A 313 -21.94 -5.24 -13.90
N SER A 314 -22.61 -4.27 -13.28
CA SER A 314 -23.57 -3.37 -13.94
C SER A 314 -22.95 -2.49 -15.04
N TYR A 315 -21.63 -2.33 -15.07
CA TYR A 315 -20.86 -1.61 -16.11
C TYR A 315 -20.21 -2.53 -17.14
N MET A 316 -20.46 -3.83 -17.06
CA MET A 316 -19.97 -4.85 -18.00
C MET A 316 -21.10 -5.32 -18.89
N ASP A 317 -20.82 -5.49 -20.17
CA ASP A 317 -21.81 -6.03 -21.09
C ASP A 317 -21.97 -7.54 -20.87
N ARG A 318 -23.17 -8.04 -21.13
CA ARG A 318 -23.51 -9.46 -20.95
C ARG A 318 -22.66 -10.40 -21.82
N ASP A 319 -22.25 -9.93 -22.98
CA ASP A 319 -21.45 -10.68 -23.94
C ASP A 319 -19.93 -10.52 -23.73
N GLN A 320 -19.54 -9.76 -22.68
CA GLN A 320 -18.14 -9.52 -22.37
C GLN A 320 -17.54 -10.73 -21.63
N VAL A 321 -16.31 -11.09 -22.00
CA VAL A 321 -15.49 -12.05 -21.25
C VAL A 321 -15.16 -11.45 -19.90
N VAL A 322 -15.39 -12.18 -18.82
CA VAL A 322 -15.14 -11.75 -17.45
C VAL A 322 -14.01 -12.56 -16.85
N SER A 323 -12.99 -11.91 -16.34
CA SER A 323 -11.95 -12.57 -15.58
C SER A 323 -12.13 -12.34 -14.08
N LEU A 324 -12.18 -13.44 -13.32
CA LEU A 324 -12.30 -13.44 -11.88
C LEU A 324 -11.01 -13.99 -11.25
N ILE A 325 -10.62 -13.43 -10.11
CA ILE A 325 -9.71 -14.14 -9.19
C ILE A 325 -10.52 -14.48 -7.95
N VAL A 326 -10.54 -15.76 -7.64
CA VAL A 326 -11.16 -16.28 -6.43
C VAL A 326 -10.13 -16.88 -5.49
N LEU A 327 -10.40 -16.80 -4.21
CA LEU A 327 -9.65 -17.52 -3.19
C LEU A 327 -10.40 -18.83 -2.89
N ARG A 328 -9.74 -19.97 -3.15
CA ARG A 328 -10.21 -21.33 -2.88
C ARG A 328 -9.12 -22.09 -2.15
N ASP A 329 -9.42 -22.69 -1.00
CA ASP A 329 -8.47 -23.52 -0.23
C ASP A 329 -7.10 -22.86 0.01
N LYS A 330 -7.08 -21.54 0.25
CA LYS A 330 -5.89 -20.68 0.43
C LYS A 330 -5.11 -20.37 -0.84
N GLU A 331 -5.58 -20.77 -2.01
CA GLU A 331 -4.94 -20.49 -3.28
C GLU A 331 -5.77 -19.47 -4.07
N LEU A 332 -5.09 -18.54 -4.74
CA LEU A 332 -5.72 -17.63 -5.68
C LEU A 332 -5.82 -18.33 -7.04
N ILE A 333 -7.05 -18.52 -7.49
CA ILE A 333 -7.38 -19.19 -8.76
C ILE A 333 -7.96 -18.15 -9.71
N GLU A 334 -7.41 -18.09 -10.91
CA GLU A 334 -7.96 -17.29 -12.00
C GLU A 334 -9.00 -18.10 -12.77
N ILE A 335 -10.16 -17.49 -12.98
CA ILE A 335 -11.31 -18.07 -13.66
C ILE A 335 -11.75 -17.12 -14.77
N THR A 336 -11.86 -17.62 -15.98
CA THR A 336 -12.39 -16.86 -17.12
C THR A 336 -13.78 -17.34 -17.45
N LEU A 337 -14.75 -16.43 -17.44
CA LEU A 337 -16.12 -16.68 -17.83
C LEU A 337 -16.32 -16.19 -19.27
N ASN A 338 -16.60 -17.12 -20.18
CA ASN A 338 -16.88 -16.87 -21.59
C ASN A 338 -18.30 -17.29 -21.92
N GLU A 339 -18.89 -16.73 -22.99
CA GLU A 339 -20.17 -17.23 -23.50
C GLU A 339 -20.19 -18.76 -23.60
N LEU A 340 -21.32 -19.36 -23.20
CA LEU A 340 -21.62 -20.77 -23.47
C LEU A 340 -21.78 -20.92 -24.98
N LYS A 341 -20.87 -21.65 -25.62
CA LYS A 341 -20.98 -22.02 -27.02
C LYS A 341 -22.12 -22.98 -27.26
#